data_a117a80e6b8425303d025da839b8fdcb
#
_entry.id   a117a80e6b8425303d025da839b8fdcb
#
_cell.length_a   1.000
_cell.length_b   1.000
_cell.length_c   1.000
_cell.angle_alpha   90.00
_cell.angle_beta   90.00
_cell.angle_gamma   90.00
#
_symmetry.space_group_name_H-M   'P 1'
#
loop_
_entity.id
_entity.type
_entity.pdbx_description
1 polymer ?
#
loop_
_entity_poly.entity_id
_entity_poly.type
_entity_poly.pdbx_seq_one_letter_code
_entity_poly.pdbx_strand_id
1 'polypeptide(L)'
;MNTADRIELSALVHRYAAAIDDGEIDAVIELLSPDAELVLPNPPDVLAPVHAHRGATAIRAALHAVTTVGRTHHSIDSEIYRGGAEDDVAHGRIGGTAHHWSRQHDTITDLVWYLRYDDDYRRTESGWLLTRRALTIDAIETRPARRLR
;
A
#
# COMPACT_ATOMS: atom_id res chain seq x y z
N MET A 1 -2.37 -22.77 -3.50
CA MET A 1 -2.12 -21.57 -4.37
C MET A 1 -1.49 -22.01 -5.68
N ASN A 2 -2.12 -21.70 -6.79
CA ASN A 2 -1.69 -22.02 -8.17
C ASN A 2 -1.20 -20.77 -8.91
N THR A 3 -0.91 -20.90 -10.22
CA THR A 3 -0.42 -19.77 -11.04
C THR A 3 -1.48 -18.68 -11.23
N ALA A 4 -2.76 -19.04 -11.40
CA ALA A 4 -3.84 -18.05 -11.54
C ALA A 4 -3.95 -17.21 -10.27
N ASP A 5 -3.85 -17.82 -9.09
CA ASP A 5 -3.86 -17.11 -7.81
C ASP A 5 -2.76 -16.06 -7.73
N ARG A 6 -1.54 -16.42 -8.16
CA ARG A 6 -0.41 -15.49 -8.14
C ARG A 6 -0.63 -14.29 -9.06
N ILE A 7 -1.22 -14.51 -10.22
CA ILE A 7 -1.56 -13.45 -11.17
C ILE A 7 -2.62 -12.52 -10.58
N GLU A 8 -3.66 -13.08 -9.95
CA GLU A 8 -4.72 -12.28 -9.31
C GLU A 8 -4.21 -11.46 -8.13
N LEU A 9 -3.36 -12.06 -7.28
CA LEU A 9 -2.73 -11.35 -6.14
C LEU A 9 -1.80 -10.23 -6.63
N SER A 10 -0.99 -10.48 -7.64
CA SER A 10 -0.15 -9.46 -8.27
C SER A 10 -1.00 -8.32 -8.84
N ALA A 11 -2.06 -8.65 -9.58
CA ALA A 11 -2.98 -7.65 -10.13
C ALA A 11 -3.66 -6.81 -9.01
N LEU A 12 -4.00 -7.43 -7.88
CA LEU A 12 -4.56 -6.72 -6.71
C LEU A 12 -3.57 -5.71 -6.14
N VAL A 13 -2.30 -6.12 -5.94
CA VAL A 13 -1.24 -5.25 -5.42
C VAL A 13 -0.99 -4.05 -6.34
N HIS A 14 -0.93 -4.27 -7.66
CA HIS A 14 -0.72 -3.19 -8.63
C HIS A 14 -1.93 -2.25 -8.74
N ARG A 15 -3.17 -2.77 -8.66
CA ARG A 15 -4.38 -1.93 -8.60
C ARG A 15 -4.42 -1.07 -7.33
N TYR A 16 -4.00 -1.63 -6.19
CA TYR A 16 -3.88 -0.87 -4.95
C TYR A 16 -2.92 0.31 -5.11
N ALA A 17 -1.71 0.07 -5.63
CA ALA A 17 -0.71 1.11 -5.86
C ALA A 17 -1.22 2.20 -6.82
N ALA A 18 -1.81 1.81 -7.96
CA ALA A 18 -2.37 2.75 -8.92
C ALA A 18 -3.51 3.61 -8.33
N ALA A 19 -4.44 3.00 -7.58
CA ALA A 19 -5.55 3.71 -6.95
C ALA A 19 -5.08 4.72 -5.89
N ILE A 20 -4.03 4.39 -5.13
CA ILE A 20 -3.40 5.36 -4.21
C ILE A 20 -2.83 6.55 -4.99
N ASP A 21 -2.09 6.29 -6.07
CA ASP A 21 -1.43 7.35 -6.87
C ASP A 21 -2.44 8.24 -7.61
N ASP A 22 -3.58 7.69 -7.97
CA ASP A 22 -4.69 8.42 -8.60
C ASP A 22 -5.61 9.12 -7.58
N GLY A 23 -5.43 8.85 -6.28
CA GLY A 23 -6.28 9.40 -5.21
C GLY A 23 -7.66 8.76 -5.15
N GLU A 24 -7.86 7.61 -5.80
CA GLU A 24 -9.13 6.89 -5.88
C GLU A 24 -9.32 5.98 -4.65
N ILE A 25 -9.55 6.58 -3.49
CA ILE A 25 -9.65 5.86 -2.22
C ILE A 25 -10.79 4.84 -2.22
N ASP A 26 -11.90 5.10 -2.90
CA ASP A 26 -12.99 4.13 -3.02
C ASP A 26 -12.54 2.87 -3.75
N ALA A 27 -11.76 3.00 -4.82
CA ALA A 27 -11.18 1.85 -5.52
C ALA A 27 -10.21 1.05 -4.64
N VAL A 28 -9.48 1.71 -3.74
CA VAL A 28 -8.65 1.01 -2.73
C VAL A 28 -9.54 0.19 -1.79
N ILE A 29 -10.62 0.76 -1.28
CA ILE A 29 -11.53 0.08 -0.35
C ILE A 29 -12.18 -1.16 -0.98
N GLU A 30 -12.48 -1.14 -2.27
CA GLU A 30 -13.02 -2.30 -3.00
C GLU A 30 -12.07 -3.50 -3.07
N LEU A 31 -10.76 -3.28 -2.88
CA LEU A 31 -9.75 -4.34 -2.84
C LEU A 31 -9.61 -5.00 -1.45
N LEU A 32 -10.27 -4.44 -0.44
CA LEU A 32 -10.16 -4.86 0.94
C LEU A 32 -11.37 -5.68 1.39
N SER A 33 -11.17 -6.63 2.30
CA SER A 33 -12.28 -7.25 3.00
C SER A 33 -13.00 -6.23 3.90
N PRO A 34 -14.30 -6.43 4.22
CA PRO A 34 -15.05 -5.49 5.06
C PRO A 34 -14.43 -5.24 6.44
N ASP A 35 -13.73 -6.23 6.97
CA ASP A 35 -13.06 -6.23 8.27
C ASP A 35 -11.53 -6.07 8.16
N ALA A 36 -11.03 -5.65 7.00
CA ALA A 36 -9.61 -5.50 6.75
C ALA A 36 -8.91 -4.59 7.76
N GLU A 37 -7.63 -4.85 7.97
CA GLU A 37 -6.75 -4.07 8.82
C GLU A 37 -5.60 -3.47 8.00
N LEU A 38 -5.43 -2.15 8.09
CA LEU A 38 -4.26 -1.44 7.58
C LEU A 38 -3.41 -0.98 8.77
N VAL A 39 -2.16 -1.44 8.86
CA VAL A 39 -1.25 -1.08 9.93
C VAL A 39 -0.14 -0.21 9.37
N LEU A 40 -0.09 1.03 9.83
CA LEU A 40 0.82 2.05 9.31
C LEU A 40 1.92 2.40 10.32
N PRO A 41 3.11 2.79 9.86
CA PRO A 41 4.16 3.39 10.68
C PRO A 41 3.81 4.83 11.09
N ASN A 42 4.65 5.43 11.92
CA ASN A 42 4.60 6.85 12.28
C ASN A 42 5.93 7.53 11.89
N PRO A 43 6.20 7.71 10.59
CA PRO A 43 7.47 8.27 10.13
C PRO A 43 7.59 9.76 10.51
N PRO A 44 8.81 10.28 10.75
CA PRO A 44 10.07 9.54 10.72
C PRO A 44 10.43 8.80 12.03
N ASP A 45 9.63 8.94 13.08
CA ASP A 45 9.98 8.46 14.43
C ASP A 45 9.91 6.94 14.56
N VAL A 46 8.90 6.32 13.95
CA VAL A 46 8.71 4.87 13.97
C VAL A 46 8.45 4.37 12.56
N LEU A 47 9.34 3.52 12.06
CA LEU A 47 9.29 2.98 10.70
C LEU A 47 8.62 1.61 10.61
N ALA A 48 8.44 0.93 11.76
CA ALA A 48 7.67 -0.30 11.85
C ALA A 48 6.16 -0.02 11.91
N PRO A 49 5.30 -0.97 11.51
CA PRO A 49 3.85 -0.83 11.59
C PRO A 49 3.38 -0.77 13.05
N VAL A 50 2.73 0.32 13.45
CA VAL A 50 2.31 0.57 14.84
C VAL A 50 0.87 1.06 15.00
N HIS A 51 0.29 1.68 13.98
CA HIS A 51 -1.08 2.21 14.03
C HIS A 51 -2.01 1.35 13.19
N ALA A 52 -2.88 0.60 13.84
CA ALA A 52 -3.88 -0.25 13.18
C ALA A 52 -5.19 0.51 12.92
N HIS A 53 -5.64 0.45 11.67
CA HIS A 53 -6.92 0.99 11.21
C HIS A 53 -7.77 -0.18 10.71
N ARG A 54 -8.96 -0.39 11.30
CA ARG A 54 -9.83 -1.52 10.98
C ARG A 54 -11.12 -1.06 10.30
N GLY A 55 -11.46 -1.78 9.23
CA GLY A 55 -12.66 -1.56 8.44
C GLY A 55 -12.59 -0.34 7.54
N ALA A 56 -13.52 -0.26 6.59
CA ALA A 56 -13.52 0.71 5.50
C ALA A 56 -13.45 2.18 5.98
N THR A 57 -14.19 2.54 7.02
CA THR A 57 -14.26 3.92 7.52
C THR A 57 -12.92 4.39 8.09
N ALA A 58 -12.28 3.58 8.95
CA ALA A 58 -11.01 3.93 9.56
C ALA A 58 -9.86 3.93 8.53
N ILE A 59 -9.85 2.95 7.62
CA ILE A 59 -8.85 2.87 6.55
C ILE A 59 -8.99 4.05 5.60
N ARG A 60 -10.20 4.42 5.21
CA ARG A 60 -10.47 5.60 4.37
C ARG A 60 -9.92 6.88 5.00
N ALA A 61 -10.17 7.10 6.28
CA ALA A 61 -9.67 8.27 7.00
C ALA A 61 -8.14 8.30 7.04
N ALA A 62 -7.48 7.16 7.29
CA ALA A 62 -6.04 7.05 7.30
C ALA A 62 -5.43 7.32 5.91
N LEU A 63 -6.01 6.78 4.84
CA LEU A 63 -5.54 7.00 3.47
C LEU A 63 -5.74 8.44 3.00
N HIS A 64 -6.84 9.09 3.38
CA HIS A 64 -7.02 10.53 3.11
C HIS A 64 -5.91 11.39 3.69
N ALA A 65 -5.47 11.10 4.90
CA ALA A 65 -4.37 11.84 5.53
C ALA A 65 -3.05 11.71 4.74
N VAL A 66 -2.82 10.56 4.09
CA VAL A 66 -1.62 10.33 3.26
C VAL A 66 -1.74 10.99 1.89
N THR A 67 -2.91 10.98 1.26
CA THR A 67 -3.12 11.50 -0.11
C THR A 67 -3.19 13.02 -0.19
N THR A 68 -3.34 13.74 0.94
CA THR A 68 -3.33 15.21 0.98
C THR A 68 -1.94 15.84 0.84
N VAL A 69 -0.87 15.06 0.82
CA VAL A 69 0.54 15.56 0.81
C VAL A 69 1.06 15.94 -0.58
N GLY A 70 0.26 15.90 -1.62
CA GLY A 70 0.67 16.21 -2.99
C GLY A 70 0.56 15.00 -3.90
N ARG A 71 1.48 14.86 -4.85
CA ARG A 71 1.48 13.75 -5.81
C ARG A 71 2.31 12.59 -5.31
N THR A 72 1.82 11.37 -5.51
CA THR A 72 2.54 10.14 -5.17
C THR A 72 2.80 9.26 -6.39
N HIS A 73 3.76 8.38 -6.27
CA HIS A 73 4.01 7.29 -7.22
C HIS A 73 4.57 6.09 -6.48
N HIS A 74 3.86 4.95 -6.56
CA HIS A 74 4.24 3.71 -5.93
C HIS A 74 4.75 2.71 -6.98
N SER A 75 6.02 2.32 -6.89
CA SER A 75 6.58 1.21 -7.66
C SER A 75 6.54 -0.07 -6.84
N ILE A 76 6.16 -1.17 -7.47
CA ILE A 76 6.25 -2.51 -6.89
C ILE A 76 7.53 -3.14 -7.43
N ASP A 77 8.49 -3.42 -6.55
CA ASP A 77 9.84 -3.85 -6.93
C ASP A 77 10.01 -5.37 -6.79
N SER A 78 9.29 -6.00 -5.86
CA SER A 78 9.34 -7.45 -5.63
C SER A 78 8.05 -7.97 -5.04
N GLU A 79 7.71 -9.21 -5.37
CA GLU A 79 6.51 -9.89 -4.89
C GLU A 79 6.80 -11.34 -4.55
N ILE A 80 6.50 -11.75 -3.34
CA ILE A 80 6.60 -13.15 -2.89
C ILE A 80 5.27 -13.53 -2.28
N TYR A 81 4.63 -14.58 -2.82
CA TYR A 81 3.35 -15.10 -2.31
C TYR A 81 3.49 -16.52 -1.83
N ARG A 82 2.82 -16.85 -0.72
CA ARG A 82 2.73 -18.19 -0.12
C ARG A 82 1.27 -18.50 0.19
N GLY A 83 0.87 -19.77 -0.01
CA GLY A 83 -0.42 -20.26 0.47
C GLY A 83 -0.42 -20.33 1.99
N GLY A 84 -1.58 -20.04 2.59
CA GLY A 84 -1.84 -20.26 4.01
C GLY A 84 -2.18 -21.70 4.35
N ALA A 85 -2.68 -21.93 5.55
CA ALA A 85 -3.11 -23.24 6.03
C ALA A 85 -4.37 -23.74 5.30
N GLU A 86 -5.20 -22.83 4.84
CA GLU A 86 -6.43 -23.09 4.08
C GLU A 86 -6.23 -22.65 2.61
N ASP A 87 -6.95 -23.29 1.69
CA ASP A 87 -6.81 -23.03 0.24
C ASP A 87 -7.29 -21.63 -0.18
N ASP A 88 -8.10 -20.99 0.65
CA ASP A 88 -8.62 -19.64 0.45
C ASP A 88 -7.78 -18.54 1.14
N VAL A 89 -6.66 -18.90 1.77
CA VAL A 89 -5.75 -17.96 2.46
C VAL A 89 -4.42 -17.89 1.73
N ALA A 90 -3.89 -16.69 1.63
CA ALA A 90 -2.56 -16.43 1.10
C ALA A 90 -1.87 -15.31 1.90
N HIS A 91 -0.54 -15.33 1.86
CA HIS A 91 0.32 -14.31 2.44
C HIS A 91 1.22 -13.74 1.37
N GLY A 92 1.48 -12.44 1.43
CA GLY A 92 2.38 -11.74 0.52
C GLY A 92 3.43 -10.93 1.26
N ARG A 93 4.65 -10.91 0.69
CA ARG A 93 5.67 -9.94 1.04
C ARG A 93 5.99 -9.14 -0.21
N ILE A 94 5.68 -7.85 -0.17
CA ILE A 94 5.75 -6.95 -1.31
C ILE A 94 6.78 -5.87 -0.99
N GLY A 95 7.82 -5.77 -1.79
CA GLY A 95 8.79 -4.68 -1.72
C GLY A 95 8.43 -3.58 -2.71
N GLY A 96 8.65 -2.34 -2.32
CA GLY A 96 8.34 -1.21 -3.17
C GLY A 96 9.06 0.07 -2.81
N THR A 97 8.93 1.04 -3.70
CA THR A 97 9.42 2.40 -3.52
C THR A 97 8.25 3.36 -3.71
N ALA A 98 8.04 4.26 -2.75
CA ALA A 98 7.01 5.29 -2.84
C ALA A 98 7.64 6.68 -2.88
N HIS A 99 7.26 7.46 -3.90
CA HIS A 99 7.62 8.85 -4.05
C HIS A 99 6.46 9.74 -3.58
N HIS A 100 6.79 10.78 -2.83
CA HIS A 100 5.81 11.76 -2.34
C HIS A 100 6.32 13.16 -2.69
N TRP A 101 5.81 13.72 -3.78
CA TRP A 101 6.22 15.05 -4.21
C TRP A 101 5.35 16.12 -3.57
N SER A 102 6.00 17.09 -2.98
CA SER A 102 5.37 18.29 -2.45
C SER A 102 6.02 19.54 -3.01
N ARG A 103 5.23 20.61 -3.13
CA ARG A 103 5.71 21.92 -3.56
C ARG A 103 5.54 22.91 -2.41
N GLN A 104 6.64 23.56 -2.04
CA GLN A 104 6.63 24.69 -1.12
C GLN A 104 7.29 25.88 -1.80
N HIS A 105 6.50 26.90 -2.15
CA HIS A 105 6.93 28.05 -2.96
C HIS A 105 7.53 27.56 -4.29
N ASP A 106 8.81 27.86 -4.55
CA ASP A 106 9.53 27.46 -5.77
C ASP A 106 10.33 26.15 -5.63
N THR A 107 10.25 25.51 -4.46
CA THR A 107 10.98 24.28 -4.18
C THR A 107 10.06 23.08 -4.29
N ILE A 108 10.49 22.08 -5.05
CA ILE A 108 9.83 20.77 -5.14
C ILE A 108 10.71 19.75 -4.46
N THR A 109 10.12 19.03 -3.52
CA THR A 109 10.79 17.97 -2.75
C THR A 109 10.15 16.63 -3.07
N ASP A 110 10.97 15.61 -3.26
CA ASP A 110 10.61 14.21 -3.37
C ASP A 110 11.01 13.50 -2.07
N LEU A 111 10.02 13.09 -1.27
CA LEU A 111 10.22 12.24 -0.11
C LEU A 111 10.06 10.80 -0.55
N VAL A 112 11.15 10.04 -0.54
CA VAL A 112 11.22 8.67 -1.04
C VAL A 112 11.20 7.70 0.13
N TRP A 113 10.27 6.75 0.14
CA TRP A 113 10.22 5.64 1.07
C TRP A 113 10.61 4.35 0.36
N TYR A 114 11.62 3.66 0.86
CA TYR A 114 11.89 2.27 0.54
C TYR A 114 11.10 1.43 1.52
N LEU A 115 10.14 0.68 1.03
CA LEU A 115 9.11 0.10 1.87
C LEU A 115 8.85 -1.37 1.56
N ARG A 116 8.15 -1.96 2.48
CA ARG A 116 7.73 -3.35 2.40
C ARG A 116 6.34 -3.47 3.02
N TYR A 117 5.46 -4.21 2.33
CA TYR A 117 4.19 -4.65 2.89
C TYR A 117 4.27 -6.13 3.26
N ASP A 118 3.78 -6.46 4.44
CA ASP A 118 3.43 -7.81 4.84
C ASP A 118 1.90 -7.92 4.78
N ASP A 119 1.41 -8.72 3.83
CA ASP A 119 0.02 -8.80 3.43
C ASP A 119 -0.61 -10.16 3.75
N ASP A 120 -1.86 -10.14 4.19
CA ASP A 120 -2.73 -11.30 4.28
C ASP A 120 -3.91 -11.13 3.32
N TYR A 121 -4.28 -12.22 2.65
CA TYR A 121 -5.35 -12.24 1.66
C TYR A 121 -6.32 -13.38 1.93
N ARG A 122 -7.58 -13.20 1.52
CA ARG A 122 -8.60 -14.23 1.51
C ARG A 122 -9.29 -14.27 0.16
N ARG A 123 -9.50 -15.49 -0.35
CA ARG A 123 -10.29 -15.73 -1.56
C ARG A 123 -11.78 -15.70 -1.21
N THR A 124 -12.55 -15.00 -2.02
CA THR A 124 -14.02 -14.94 -1.99
C THR A 124 -14.58 -15.45 -3.31
N GLU A 125 -15.89 -15.48 -3.44
CA GLU A 125 -16.56 -15.79 -4.72
C GLU A 125 -16.22 -14.77 -5.82
N SER A 126 -15.91 -13.53 -5.45
CA SER A 126 -15.55 -12.44 -6.36
C SER A 126 -14.05 -12.29 -6.62
N GLY A 127 -13.20 -13.18 -6.07
CA GLY A 127 -11.75 -13.15 -6.21
C GLY A 127 -11.03 -12.90 -4.89
N TRP A 128 -9.75 -12.62 -4.96
CA TRP A 128 -8.91 -12.35 -3.79
C TRP A 128 -9.15 -10.94 -3.24
N LEU A 129 -9.26 -10.82 -1.90
CA LEU A 129 -9.31 -9.56 -1.17
C LEU A 129 -8.17 -9.49 -0.17
N LEU A 130 -7.68 -8.29 0.07
CA LEU A 130 -6.69 -7.99 1.11
C LEU A 130 -7.41 -7.94 2.47
N THR A 131 -6.99 -8.78 3.41
CA THR A 131 -7.55 -8.81 4.78
C THR A 131 -6.68 -8.05 5.77
N ARG A 132 -5.38 -7.96 5.49
CA ARG A 132 -4.44 -7.18 6.29
C ARG A 132 -3.29 -6.70 5.43
N ARG A 133 -2.86 -5.46 5.65
CA ARG A 133 -1.61 -4.90 5.12
C ARG A 133 -0.86 -4.21 6.23
N ALA A 134 0.40 -4.59 6.46
CA ALA A 134 1.28 -3.91 7.38
C ALA A 134 2.45 -3.29 6.62
N LEU A 135 2.58 -1.96 6.74
CA LEU A 135 3.64 -1.18 6.10
C LEU A 135 4.85 -1.03 7.02
N THR A 136 6.01 -1.49 6.57
CA THR A 136 7.32 -1.15 7.14
C THR A 136 8.06 -0.23 6.18
N ILE A 137 8.67 0.83 6.68
CA ILE A 137 9.60 1.67 5.92
C ILE A 137 11.01 1.24 6.29
N ASP A 138 11.80 0.83 5.30
CA ASP A 138 13.19 0.40 5.53
C ASP A 138 14.17 1.60 5.50
N ALA A 139 13.88 2.63 4.69
CA ALA A 139 14.65 3.86 4.62
C ALA A 139 13.80 5.02 4.09
N ILE A 140 14.16 6.23 4.49
CA ILE A 140 13.58 7.48 3.99
C ILE A 140 14.70 8.34 3.40
N GLU A 141 14.50 8.83 2.20
CA GLU A 141 15.39 9.81 1.56
C GLU A 141 14.59 11.05 1.19
N THR A 142 15.24 12.18 1.18
CA THR A 142 14.70 13.44 0.67
C THR A 142 15.57 13.91 -0.49
N ARG A 143 14.95 14.19 -1.64
CA ARG A 143 15.63 14.61 -2.87
C ARG A 143 14.99 15.88 -3.42
N PRO A 144 15.77 16.78 -4.08
CA PRO A 144 15.19 17.83 -4.86
C PRO A 144 14.57 17.26 -6.14
N ALA A 145 13.39 17.76 -6.51
CA ALA A 145 12.80 17.51 -7.81
C ALA A 145 12.77 18.80 -8.63
N ARG A 146 12.97 18.68 -9.94
CA ARG A 146 13.14 19.84 -10.83
C ARG A 146 11.81 20.38 -11.35
N ARG A 147 10.83 19.49 -11.56
CA ARG A 147 9.50 19.83 -12.10
C ARG A 147 8.47 18.83 -11.63
N LEU A 148 7.29 19.31 -11.32
CA LEU A 148 6.13 18.51 -10.98
C LEU A 148 4.95 18.94 -11.86
N ARG A 149 4.24 17.96 -12.44
CA ARG A 149 3.04 18.17 -13.26
C ARG A 149 1.82 18.40 -12.38
#